data_f8d51d71e75cfedf8db58df88fabe0eb
#
_entry.id   f8d51d71e75cfedf8db58df88fabe0eb
#
_cell.length_a   1.000
_cell.length_b   1.000
_cell.length_c   1.000
_cell.angle_alpha   90.00
_cell.angle_beta   90.00
_cell.angle_gamma   90.00
#
_symmetry.space_group_name_H-M   'P 1'
#
loop_
_entity.id
_entity.type
_entity.pdbx_description
1 polymer ?
#
loop_
_entity_poly.entity_id
_entity_poly.type
_entity_poly.pdbx_seq_one_letter_code
_entity_poly.pdbx_strand_id
1 'polypeptide(L)'
;EMQRSLVGSEMCIRDRTLRGQGSLSNKHELSLVAKRWQAFNFDASVKVSYNPFSYQQMAGLTNFYNDKHWSFAFITWNEKNGRVIEVAQCNRGGYTSFLRDDAIPVPDGADVWFRTKVRKQTYTYEYSFDGENYKEIPVTLDASILSDDYVLQSYGGFFTGAFVGMACVDYAGYNTVAEFRSFDYKEYED
;
A
#
# COMPACT_ATOMS: atom_id res chain seq x y z
N GLU A 1 -33.14 13.25 -18.72
CA GLU A 1 -32.57 12.76 -17.42
C GLU A 1 -31.09 13.07 -17.40
N MET A 2 -30.73 14.13 -16.70
CA MET A 2 -29.32 14.58 -16.58
C MET A 2 -28.58 13.63 -15.66
N GLN A 3 -27.58 12.91 -16.19
CA GLN A 3 -26.56 12.28 -15.37
C GLN A 3 -25.79 13.36 -14.61
N ARG A 4 -26.01 13.44 -13.32
CA ARG A 4 -25.16 14.22 -12.42
C ARG A 4 -23.77 13.57 -12.42
N SER A 5 -22.80 14.28 -12.98
CA SER A 5 -21.39 14.02 -12.76
C SER A 5 -21.12 14.09 -11.25
N LEU A 6 -20.84 12.97 -10.64
CA LEU A 6 -20.35 12.91 -9.25
C LEU A 6 -18.91 13.38 -9.24
N VAL A 7 -18.69 14.66 -9.02
CA VAL A 7 -17.42 15.23 -8.63
C VAL A 7 -17.16 14.75 -7.19
N GLY A 8 -16.09 13.95 -7.00
CA GLY A 8 -15.72 13.35 -5.73
C GLY A 8 -16.25 11.92 -5.60
N SER A 9 -15.62 10.94 -6.27
CA SER A 9 -15.98 9.54 -6.06
C SER A 9 -15.35 9.04 -4.75
N GLU A 10 -16.11 9.10 -3.65
CA GLU A 10 -15.79 8.31 -2.48
C GLU A 10 -16.12 6.85 -2.80
N MET A 11 -15.11 6.00 -2.80
CA MET A 11 -15.29 4.56 -2.95
C MET A 11 -14.94 3.88 -1.64
N CYS A 12 -15.96 3.48 -0.90
CA CYS A 12 -15.82 2.67 0.31
C CYS A 12 -15.94 1.19 -0.07
N ILE A 13 -14.86 0.42 0.06
CA ILE A 13 -14.87 -1.04 -0.09
C ILE A 13 -15.08 -1.63 1.31
N ARG A 14 -16.14 -2.43 1.46
CA ARG A 14 -16.43 -3.17 2.70
C ARG A 14 -15.38 -4.27 2.93
N ASP A 15 -15.36 -4.78 4.14
CA ASP A 15 -14.42 -5.78 4.67
C ASP A 15 -13.94 -6.82 3.65
N ARG A 16 -12.63 -6.97 3.57
CA ARG A 16 -11.95 -7.94 2.72
C ARG A 16 -10.96 -8.77 3.53
N THR A 17 -10.92 -10.04 3.23
CA THR A 17 -9.93 -10.95 3.77
C THR A 17 -9.00 -11.37 2.64
N LEU A 18 -7.69 -11.15 2.81
CA LEU A 18 -6.68 -11.58 1.86
C LEU A 18 -5.79 -12.65 2.50
N ARG A 19 -5.50 -13.70 1.75
CA ARG A 19 -4.49 -14.69 2.13
C ARG A 19 -3.15 -14.28 1.57
N GLY A 20 -2.12 -14.37 2.39
CA GLY A 20 -0.75 -14.11 1.97
C GLY A 20 -0.32 -15.07 0.88
N GLN A 21 0.22 -14.52 -0.19
CA GLN A 21 0.78 -15.24 -1.32
C GLN A 21 2.16 -14.67 -1.67
N GLY A 22 2.60 -14.81 -2.92
CA GLY A 22 3.87 -14.29 -3.40
C GLY A 22 4.02 -12.77 -3.23
N SER A 23 5.22 -12.27 -3.51
CA SER A 23 5.52 -10.84 -3.38
C SER A 23 4.79 -10.00 -4.42
N LEU A 24 4.78 -8.68 -4.19
CA LEU A 24 4.31 -7.72 -5.19
C LEU A 24 5.15 -7.73 -6.49
N SER A 25 6.33 -8.33 -6.46
CA SER A 25 7.17 -8.59 -7.66
C SER A 25 6.88 -9.93 -8.34
N ASN A 26 5.92 -10.70 -7.85
CA ASN A 26 5.48 -11.93 -8.50
C ASN A 26 4.44 -11.60 -9.59
N LYS A 27 4.49 -12.33 -10.71
CA LYS A 27 3.57 -12.11 -11.83
C LYS A 27 2.27 -12.89 -11.72
N HIS A 28 2.24 -13.97 -10.98
CA HIS A 28 1.15 -14.95 -11.05
C HIS A 28 0.44 -15.24 -9.72
N GLU A 29 1.12 -15.08 -8.61
CA GLU A 29 0.60 -15.41 -7.29
C GLU A 29 0.61 -14.17 -6.40
N LEU A 30 -0.29 -13.24 -6.68
CA LEU A 30 -0.43 -11.95 -6.03
C LEU A 30 -1.73 -11.88 -5.25
N SER A 31 -1.67 -11.56 -3.97
CA SER A 31 -2.86 -11.22 -3.18
C SER A 31 -2.97 -9.69 -3.10
N LEU A 32 -3.61 -9.12 -4.10
CA LEU A 32 -3.77 -7.68 -4.29
C LEU A 32 -5.20 -7.33 -4.72
N VAL A 33 -5.82 -6.39 -4.03
CA VAL A 33 -7.08 -5.74 -4.43
C VAL A 33 -6.84 -4.24 -4.49
N ALA A 34 -6.93 -3.66 -5.67
CA ALA A 34 -6.53 -2.28 -5.90
C ALA A 34 -7.49 -1.53 -6.84
N LYS A 35 -7.54 -0.21 -6.65
CA LYS A 35 -8.23 0.76 -7.50
C LYS A 35 -7.18 1.54 -8.29
N ARG A 36 -7.46 1.85 -9.56
CA ARG A 36 -6.62 2.74 -10.37
C ARG A 36 -6.63 4.15 -9.80
N TRP A 37 -5.49 4.83 -9.82
CA TRP A 37 -5.42 6.26 -9.59
C TRP A 37 -6.26 7.01 -10.63
N GLN A 38 -7.10 7.90 -10.18
CA GLN A 38 -7.99 8.71 -11.04
C GLN A 38 -7.69 10.20 -10.95
N ALA A 39 -6.83 10.59 -10.01
CA ALA A 39 -6.40 11.97 -9.78
C ALA A 39 -4.91 12.04 -9.44
N PHE A 40 -4.33 13.20 -9.59
CA PHE A 40 -2.95 13.48 -9.14
C PHE A 40 -2.88 13.93 -7.68
N ASN A 41 -4.03 14.31 -7.10
CA ASN A 41 -4.16 14.68 -5.69
C ASN A 41 -5.25 13.81 -5.07
N PHE A 42 -4.88 12.88 -4.20
CA PHE A 42 -5.83 12.04 -3.47
C PHE A 42 -5.24 11.51 -2.17
N ASP A 43 -6.12 11.11 -1.28
CA ASP A 43 -5.80 10.26 -0.13
C ASP A 43 -6.47 8.91 -0.32
N ALA A 44 -5.78 7.84 0.05
CA ALA A 44 -6.38 6.53 0.18
C ALA A 44 -6.00 5.93 1.52
N SER A 45 -6.96 5.33 2.22
CA SER A 45 -6.74 4.76 3.54
C SER A 45 -7.40 3.39 3.69
N VAL A 46 -6.87 2.59 4.61
CA VAL A 46 -7.41 1.27 4.95
C VAL A 46 -7.05 0.89 6.38
N LYS A 47 -7.97 0.24 7.07
CA LYS A 47 -7.72 -0.42 8.35
C LYS A 47 -7.24 -1.85 8.11
N VAL A 48 -6.12 -2.23 8.73
CA VAL A 48 -5.50 -3.55 8.59
C VAL A 48 -5.41 -4.24 9.96
N SER A 49 -5.98 -5.44 10.03
CA SER A 49 -5.81 -6.36 11.16
C SER A 49 -4.95 -7.53 10.71
N TYR A 50 -3.73 -7.64 11.25
CA TYR A 50 -2.76 -8.64 10.83
C TYR A 50 -1.79 -9.01 11.94
N ASN A 51 -1.53 -10.31 12.11
CA ASN A 51 -0.65 -10.85 13.13
C ASN A 51 0.45 -11.72 12.50
N PRO A 52 1.46 -11.13 11.86
CA PRO A 52 2.61 -11.85 11.36
C PRO A 52 3.49 -12.36 12.52
N PHE A 53 4.18 -13.46 12.28
CA PHE A 53 5.19 -14.03 13.19
C PHE A 53 6.56 -14.20 12.49
N SER A 54 6.70 -13.67 11.29
CA SER A 54 7.93 -13.71 10.48
C SER A 54 8.05 -12.43 9.65
N TYR A 55 9.29 -11.99 9.42
CA TYR A 55 9.58 -10.88 8.51
C TYR A 55 9.20 -11.16 7.05
N GLN A 56 8.94 -12.43 6.71
CA GLN A 56 8.47 -12.86 5.39
C GLN A 56 6.97 -12.67 5.18
N GLN A 57 6.27 -12.18 6.18
CA GLN A 57 4.82 -11.98 6.20
C GLN A 57 4.52 -10.49 6.29
N MET A 58 3.73 -9.97 5.35
CA MET A 58 3.45 -8.54 5.20
C MET A 58 2.01 -8.32 4.78
N ALA A 59 1.35 -7.33 5.38
CA ALA A 59 0.02 -6.90 4.94
C ALA A 59 -0.14 -5.38 5.14
N GLY A 60 -0.71 -4.69 4.16
CA GLY A 60 -0.85 -3.25 4.22
C GLY A 60 -1.38 -2.59 2.96
N LEU A 61 -1.01 -1.31 2.80
CA LEU A 61 -1.42 -0.42 1.72
C LEU A 61 -0.28 -0.26 0.70
N THR A 62 -0.58 -0.50 -0.57
CA THR A 62 0.40 -0.39 -1.66
C THR A 62 -0.03 0.65 -2.70
N ASN A 63 0.95 1.36 -3.26
CA ASN A 63 0.85 2.02 -4.54
C ASN A 63 1.63 1.17 -5.56
N PHE A 64 0.96 0.73 -6.61
CA PHE A 64 1.40 -0.34 -7.47
C PHE A 64 1.23 0.01 -8.95
N TYR A 65 2.23 -0.23 -9.76
CA TYR A 65 2.12 -0.17 -11.22
C TYR A 65 2.28 -1.56 -11.85
N ASN A 66 3.37 -2.26 -11.56
CA ASN A 66 3.66 -3.62 -12.01
C ASN A 66 4.64 -4.32 -11.05
N ASP A 67 5.08 -5.52 -11.42
CA ASP A 67 6.01 -6.36 -10.65
C ASP A 67 7.37 -5.71 -10.33
N LYS A 68 7.73 -4.62 -10.99
CA LYS A 68 9.02 -3.92 -10.85
C LYS A 68 8.91 -2.49 -10.34
N HIS A 69 7.69 -1.97 -10.21
CA HIS A 69 7.42 -0.59 -9.80
C HIS A 69 6.25 -0.57 -8.82
N TRP A 70 6.56 -0.50 -7.54
CA TRP A 70 5.57 -0.43 -6.46
C TRP A 70 6.19 0.13 -5.18
N SER A 71 5.36 0.60 -4.28
CA SER A 71 5.71 0.87 -2.89
C SER A 71 4.68 0.25 -1.96
N PHE A 72 5.07 -0.05 -0.74
CA PHE A 72 4.25 -0.79 0.20
C PHE A 72 4.52 -0.33 1.63
N ALA A 73 3.48 0.14 2.33
CA ALA A 73 3.49 0.37 3.76
C ALA A 73 2.74 -0.80 4.42
N PHE A 74 3.38 -1.53 5.31
CA PHE A 74 2.87 -2.81 5.78
C PHE A 74 3.21 -3.11 7.23
N ILE A 75 2.39 -3.97 7.84
CA ILE A 75 2.70 -4.63 9.09
C ILE A 75 3.53 -5.87 8.77
N THR A 76 4.62 -6.05 9.49
CA THR A 76 5.47 -7.25 9.46
C THR A 76 5.93 -7.59 10.87
N TRP A 77 6.93 -8.45 11.00
CA TRP A 77 7.50 -8.87 12.28
C TRP A 77 9.02 -8.81 12.26
N ASN A 78 9.62 -8.39 13.36
CA ASN A 78 11.06 -8.52 13.59
C ASN A 78 11.36 -9.05 14.98
N GLU A 79 12.56 -9.59 15.19
CA GLU A 79 12.95 -10.21 16.46
C GLU A 79 13.04 -9.21 17.63
N LYS A 80 13.33 -7.94 17.33
CA LYS A 80 13.53 -6.91 18.35
C LYS A 80 12.23 -6.40 18.95
N ASN A 81 11.21 -6.19 18.12
CA ASN A 81 10.00 -5.46 18.50
C ASN A 81 8.70 -6.25 18.26
N GLY A 82 8.78 -7.49 17.74
CA GLY A 82 7.60 -8.23 17.33
C GLY A 82 6.95 -7.61 16.09
N ARG A 83 5.68 -7.26 16.18
CA ARG A 83 4.94 -6.58 15.10
C ARG A 83 5.45 -5.16 14.91
N VAL A 84 5.75 -4.81 13.65
CA VAL A 84 6.24 -3.50 13.28
C VAL A 84 5.65 -3.04 11.96
N ILE A 85 5.64 -1.72 11.76
CA ILE A 85 5.37 -1.09 10.47
C ILE A 85 6.68 -0.84 9.74
N GLU A 86 6.72 -1.20 8.47
CA GLU A 86 7.83 -0.94 7.55
C GLU A 86 7.29 -0.32 6.25
N VAL A 87 8.15 0.39 5.52
CA VAL A 87 7.88 0.87 4.17
C VAL A 87 8.96 0.36 3.23
N ALA A 88 8.53 -0.22 2.12
CA ALA A 88 9.43 -0.69 1.07
C ALA A 88 9.02 -0.14 -0.29
N GLN A 89 9.97 -0.10 -1.21
CA GLN A 89 9.77 0.28 -2.61
C GLN A 89 10.53 -0.69 -3.51
N CYS A 90 9.91 -1.03 -4.63
CA CYS A 90 10.57 -1.62 -5.77
C CYS A 90 10.59 -0.62 -6.92
N ASN A 91 11.77 -0.27 -7.39
CA ASN A 91 11.97 0.59 -8.54
C ASN A 91 12.90 -0.09 -9.53
N ARG A 92 12.42 -0.31 -10.75
CA ARG A 92 13.14 -1.05 -11.81
C ARG A 92 13.62 -2.44 -11.35
N GLY A 93 12.85 -3.08 -10.47
CA GLY A 93 13.19 -4.37 -9.86
C GLY A 93 14.15 -4.30 -8.68
N GLY A 94 14.68 -3.13 -8.35
CA GLY A 94 15.53 -2.90 -7.17
C GLY A 94 14.68 -2.66 -5.92
N TYR A 95 14.86 -3.50 -4.90
CA TYR A 95 14.13 -3.42 -3.63
C TYR A 95 14.86 -2.50 -2.64
N THR A 96 14.11 -1.64 -1.98
CA THR A 96 14.61 -0.78 -0.88
C THR A 96 13.64 -0.86 0.30
N SER A 97 14.15 -1.15 1.49
CA SER A 97 13.46 -1.01 2.77
C SER A 97 13.93 0.28 3.44
N PHE A 98 13.01 1.11 3.90
CA PHE A 98 13.33 2.47 4.34
C PHE A 98 13.54 2.59 5.85
N LEU A 99 12.73 1.94 6.66
CA LEU A 99 12.80 2.10 8.12
C LEU A 99 13.81 1.16 8.76
N ARG A 100 13.85 -0.09 8.37
CA ARG A 100 14.80 -1.09 8.89
C ARG A 100 14.83 -1.16 10.42
N ASP A 101 15.94 -0.68 11.02
CA ASP A 101 16.12 -0.65 12.48
C ASP A 101 15.18 0.33 13.19
N ASP A 102 14.68 1.32 12.45
CA ASP A 102 13.70 2.33 12.91
C ASP A 102 12.24 1.93 12.61
N ALA A 103 11.99 0.65 12.27
CA ALA A 103 10.66 0.12 12.06
C ALA A 103 9.76 0.42 13.27
N ILE A 104 8.54 0.88 13.01
CA ILE A 104 7.64 1.43 14.03
C ILE A 104 6.94 0.29 14.76
N PRO A 105 7.13 0.13 16.09
CA PRO A 105 6.45 -0.91 16.85
C PRO A 105 4.92 -0.77 16.81
N VAL A 106 4.23 -1.87 16.59
CA VAL A 106 2.77 -1.94 16.65
C VAL A 106 2.37 -2.51 18.02
N PRO A 107 1.54 -1.80 18.79
CA PRO A 107 1.07 -2.31 20.08
C PRO A 107 0.39 -3.68 19.96
N ASP A 108 0.50 -4.50 20.99
CA ASP A 108 -0.12 -5.81 21.02
C ASP A 108 -1.63 -5.72 20.81
N GLY A 109 -2.14 -6.53 19.88
CA GLY A 109 -3.56 -6.57 19.55
C GLY A 109 -4.10 -5.35 18.79
N ALA A 110 -3.26 -4.32 18.52
CA ALA A 110 -3.71 -3.15 17.79
C ALA A 110 -3.88 -3.44 16.29
N ASP A 111 -4.93 -2.88 15.71
CA ASP A 111 -5.07 -2.71 14.29
C ASP A 111 -4.27 -1.49 13.82
N VAL A 112 -3.94 -1.43 12.54
CA VAL A 112 -3.25 -0.29 11.94
C VAL A 112 -4.09 0.30 10.83
N TRP A 113 -4.33 1.60 10.89
CA TRP A 113 -4.85 2.35 9.76
C TRP A 113 -3.68 2.92 8.97
N PHE A 114 -3.55 2.51 7.72
CA PHE A 114 -2.64 3.12 6.78
C PHE A 114 -3.36 4.16 5.93
N ARG A 115 -2.66 5.24 5.60
CA ARG A 115 -3.11 6.23 4.63
C ARG A 115 -1.95 6.63 3.73
N THR A 116 -2.16 6.68 2.42
CA THR A 116 -1.26 7.32 1.47
C THR A 116 -1.82 8.65 1.04
N LYS A 117 -0.97 9.66 0.96
CA LYS A 117 -1.29 11.01 0.48
C LYS A 117 -0.48 11.30 -0.76
N VAL A 118 -1.15 11.32 -1.90
CA VAL A 118 -0.54 11.62 -3.20
C VAL A 118 -0.79 13.08 -3.53
N ARG A 119 0.29 13.80 -3.86
CA ARG A 119 0.28 15.22 -4.22
C ARG A 119 1.18 15.44 -5.42
N LYS A 120 0.57 15.40 -6.61
CA LYS A 120 1.25 15.55 -7.91
C LYS A 120 2.43 14.59 -8.08
N GLN A 121 3.63 15.04 -7.81
CA GLN A 121 4.86 14.30 -8.06
C GLN A 121 5.38 13.51 -6.87
N THR A 122 4.80 13.68 -5.69
CA THR A 122 5.25 13.01 -4.47
C THR A 122 4.10 12.38 -3.73
N TYR A 123 4.41 11.37 -2.92
CA TYR A 123 3.47 10.80 -1.97
C TYR A 123 4.16 10.33 -0.70
N THR A 124 3.40 10.30 0.38
CA THR A 124 3.83 9.82 1.69
C THR A 124 2.88 8.75 2.19
N TYR A 125 3.31 8.00 3.20
CA TYR A 125 2.48 7.12 3.99
C TYR A 125 2.33 7.64 5.40
N GLU A 126 1.16 7.43 5.96
CA GLU A 126 0.83 7.71 7.35
C GLU A 126 0.25 6.45 8.00
N TYR A 127 0.35 6.38 9.32
CA TYR A 127 -0.27 5.32 10.10
C TYR A 127 -1.02 5.89 11.31
N SER A 128 -2.00 5.14 11.79
CA SER A 128 -2.71 5.42 13.03
C SER A 128 -3.06 4.12 13.73
N PHE A 129 -3.16 4.14 15.06
CA PHE A 129 -3.65 3.01 15.86
C PHE A 129 -5.08 3.18 16.35
N ASP A 130 -5.68 4.34 16.14
CA ASP A 130 -7.06 4.69 16.54
C ASP A 130 -7.97 5.09 15.36
N GLY A 131 -7.38 5.29 14.16
CA GLY A 131 -8.09 5.72 12.96
C GLY A 131 -8.35 7.23 12.87
N GLU A 132 -7.96 8.00 13.88
CA GLU A 132 -8.16 9.46 13.95
C GLU A 132 -6.83 10.21 13.94
N ASN A 133 -5.89 9.80 14.78
CA ASN A 133 -4.61 10.46 14.96
C ASN A 133 -3.54 9.83 14.06
N TYR A 134 -3.41 10.34 12.85
CA TYR A 134 -2.40 9.89 11.89
C TYR A 134 -1.04 10.53 12.13
N LYS A 135 0.00 9.71 12.03
CA LYS A 135 1.41 10.12 12.07
C LYS A 135 2.04 9.82 10.72
N GLU A 136 2.76 10.77 10.18
CA GLU A 136 3.50 10.58 8.94
C GLU A 136 4.71 9.66 9.17
N ILE A 137 4.88 8.70 8.26
CA ILE A 137 6.09 7.91 8.18
C ILE A 137 7.14 8.76 7.46
N PRO A 138 8.36 8.92 8.00
CA PRO A 138 9.35 9.89 7.49
C PRO A 138 10.01 9.42 6.18
N VAL A 139 9.19 9.10 5.18
CA VAL A 139 9.60 8.64 3.85
C VAL A 139 8.76 9.36 2.81
N THR A 140 9.40 10.19 1.98
CA THR A 140 8.74 10.81 0.82
C THR A 140 9.14 10.06 -0.44
N LEU A 141 8.16 9.65 -1.22
CA LEU A 141 8.32 8.84 -2.41
C LEU A 141 7.97 9.63 -3.67
N ASP A 142 8.67 9.31 -4.76
CA ASP A 142 8.45 9.92 -6.07
C ASP A 142 7.32 9.18 -6.81
N ALA A 143 6.24 9.88 -7.09
CA ALA A 143 5.08 9.34 -7.82
C ALA A 143 5.39 9.10 -9.31
N SER A 144 6.39 9.75 -9.87
CA SER A 144 6.75 9.60 -11.29
C SER A 144 7.18 8.17 -11.63
N ILE A 145 7.75 7.44 -10.68
CA ILE A 145 8.17 6.03 -10.89
C ILE A 145 6.98 5.09 -11.16
N LEU A 146 5.78 5.53 -10.84
CA LEU A 146 4.53 4.82 -11.09
C LEU A 146 3.78 5.37 -12.33
N SER A 147 4.45 6.19 -13.15
CA SER A 147 3.88 6.71 -14.40
C SER A 147 4.20 5.82 -15.59
N ASP A 148 3.32 5.86 -16.59
CA ASP A 148 3.54 5.16 -17.85
C ASP A 148 4.85 5.58 -18.52
N ASP A 149 5.16 6.88 -18.55
CA ASP A 149 6.37 7.42 -19.18
C ASP A 149 7.65 6.88 -18.53
N TYR A 150 7.69 6.78 -17.20
CA TYR A 150 8.84 6.27 -16.48
C TYR A 150 9.03 4.76 -16.71
N VAL A 151 7.96 4.00 -16.64
CA VAL A 151 7.99 2.54 -16.79
C VAL A 151 8.35 2.13 -18.22
N LEU A 152 7.82 2.84 -19.22
CA LEU A 152 8.12 2.63 -20.64
C LEU A 152 9.63 2.75 -20.97
N GLN A 153 10.33 3.66 -20.31
CA GLN A 153 11.77 3.87 -20.52
C GLN A 153 12.61 2.65 -20.07
N SER A 154 12.08 1.82 -19.20
CA SER A 154 12.84 0.75 -18.54
C SER A 154 12.47 -0.66 -19.02
N TYR A 155 11.20 -0.92 -19.30
CA TYR A 155 10.69 -2.29 -19.44
C TYR A 155 9.58 -2.50 -20.49
N GLY A 156 9.24 -1.47 -21.26
CA GLY A 156 8.05 -1.55 -22.14
C GLY A 156 6.78 -1.65 -21.30
N GLY A 157 6.10 -0.57 -21.10
CA GLY A 157 4.86 -0.51 -20.33
C GLY A 157 3.64 -0.80 -21.20
N PHE A 158 2.54 -1.16 -20.57
CA PHE A 158 1.26 -1.45 -21.22
C PHE A 158 0.20 -0.37 -20.96
N PHE A 159 0.58 0.85 -20.66
CA PHE A 159 -0.35 1.95 -20.37
C PHE A 159 -1.44 1.57 -19.35
N THR A 160 -1.04 0.91 -18.28
CA THR A 160 -1.99 0.46 -17.25
C THR A 160 -2.31 1.53 -16.22
N GLY A 161 -1.41 2.48 -16.03
CA GLY A 161 -1.49 3.48 -14.96
C GLY A 161 -1.21 2.88 -13.59
N ALA A 162 -1.08 3.75 -12.59
CA ALA A 162 -0.87 3.36 -11.20
C ALA A 162 -2.17 2.92 -10.51
N PHE A 163 -2.03 2.07 -9.49
CA PHE A 163 -3.08 1.59 -8.62
C PHE A 163 -2.74 1.86 -7.16
N VAL A 164 -3.75 1.97 -6.32
CA VAL A 164 -3.63 1.99 -4.87
C VAL A 164 -4.55 0.94 -4.26
N GLY A 165 -4.07 0.17 -3.29
CA GLY A 165 -4.88 -0.91 -2.74
C GLY A 165 -4.24 -1.68 -1.60
N MET A 166 -4.88 -2.80 -1.29
CA MET A 166 -4.57 -3.70 -0.20
C MET A 166 -3.79 -4.90 -0.72
N ALA A 167 -2.72 -5.28 -0.01
CA ALA A 167 -1.94 -6.45 -0.37
C ALA A 167 -1.58 -7.28 0.85
N CYS A 168 -1.49 -8.60 0.65
CA CYS A 168 -1.03 -9.55 1.65
C CYS A 168 0.00 -10.50 1.05
N VAL A 169 1.17 -10.59 1.67
CA VAL A 169 2.34 -11.36 1.23
C VAL A 169 2.73 -12.36 2.30
N ASP A 170 3.03 -13.59 1.92
CA ASP A 170 3.55 -14.63 2.81
C ASP A 170 4.53 -15.53 2.08
N TYR A 171 5.82 -15.20 2.17
CA TYR A 171 6.90 -16.04 1.63
C TYR A 171 7.19 -17.27 2.49
N ALA A 172 6.74 -17.26 3.74
CA ALA A 172 6.95 -18.39 4.65
C ALA A 172 6.04 -19.59 4.32
N GLY A 173 5.03 -19.38 3.46
CA GLY A 173 4.16 -20.43 2.96
C GLY A 173 3.05 -20.88 3.92
N TYR A 174 2.79 -20.11 4.96
CA TYR A 174 1.71 -20.41 5.92
C TYR A 174 0.33 -19.90 5.47
N ASN A 175 0.28 -19.14 4.36
CA ASN A 175 -0.95 -18.50 3.85
C ASN A 175 -1.66 -17.71 4.94
N THR A 176 -0.92 -16.92 5.72
CA THR A 176 -1.46 -16.07 6.77
C THR A 176 -2.52 -15.14 6.23
N VAL A 177 -3.51 -14.84 7.06
CA VAL A 177 -4.69 -14.08 6.64
C VAL A 177 -4.65 -12.70 7.25
N ALA A 178 -4.85 -11.67 6.41
CA ALA A 178 -5.04 -10.29 6.82
C ALA A 178 -6.50 -9.86 6.57
N GLU A 179 -7.07 -9.13 7.52
CA GLU A 179 -8.37 -8.50 7.38
C GLU A 179 -8.18 -7.02 7.05
N PHE A 180 -8.86 -6.56 6.01
CA PHE A 180 -8.88 -5.17 5.57
C PHE A 180 -10.30 -4.63 5.68
N ARG A 181 -10.42 -3.45 6.30
CA ARG A 181 -11.72 -2.79 6.50
C ARG A 181 -11.64 -1.34 6.08
N SER A 182 -12.76 -0.77 5.68
CA SER A 182 -12.91 0.66 5.42
C SER A 182 -11.84 1.19 4.48
N PHE A 183 -11.71 0.58 3.29
CA PHE A 183 -10.88 1.17 2.25
C PHE A 183 -11.59 2.38 1.67
N ASP A 184 -11.01 3.57 1.86
CA ASP A 184 -11.51 4.84 1.39
C ASP A 184 -10.55 5.46 0.38
N TYR A 185 -11.10 6.11 -0.63
CA TYR A 185 -10.35 6.84 -1.65
C TYR A 185 -11.02 8.19 -1.90
N LYS A 186 -10.31 9.27 -1.63
CA LYS A 186 -10.82 10.64 -1.73
C LYS A 186 -9.92 11.50 -2.61
N GLU A 187 -10.49 12.08 -3.64
CA GLU A 187 -9.82 12.99 -4.57
C GLU A 187 -9.92 14.44 -4.11
N TYR A 188 -8.92 15.23 -4.49
CA TYR A 188 -8.89 16.68 -4.26
C TYR A 188 -8.69 17.39 -5.59
N GLU A 189 -9.33 18.54 -5.73
CA GLU A 189 -9.10 19.44 -6.86
C GLU A 189 -7.68 20.02 -6.83
N ASP A 190 -7.14 20.36 -8.01
CA ASP A 190 -5.81 20.97 -8.20
C ASP A 190 -5.72 22.43 -7.69
#